data_4f40d4c0736d365ac2cb0d41119ec662
#
_entry.id   4f40d4c0736d365ac2cb0d41119ec662
#
_cell.length_a   1.000
_cell.length_b   1.000
_cell.length_c   1.000
_cell.angle_alpha   90.00
_cell.angle_beta   90.00
_cell.angle_gamma   90.00
#
_symmetry.space_group_name_H-M   'P 1'
#
loop_
_entity.id
_entity.type
_entity.pdbx_description
1 polymer ?
#
loop_
_entity_poly.entity_id
_entity_poly.type
_entity_poly.pdbx_seq_one_letter_code
_entity_poly.pdbx_strand_id
1 'polypeptide(L)'
;LDDCVNLMAPALEHENAIAVDCTLGLAGHSIAFLKAAPQARLIGIDRDSEALGLATERMEREGLADRFIPVHAAFDQLDQVLADQDIERVDAVFMDLGLSSLQIDETDRGFSYSHDAPLDMRMDVSQPLTAERILATYDAAELVRIFKEYGEERFSRQIARAIVARRDKEPFTTTAQLNRLVDEVVPQAHRPAGNPAKRVFQALRI
;
A
#
# COMPACT_ATOMS: atom_id res chain seq x y z
N LEU A 1 -11.35 7.76 12.55
CA LEU A 1 -10.64 9.03 12.50
C LEU A 1 -10.54 9.64 13.91
N ASP A 2 -11.66 9.89 14.58
CA ASP A 2 -11.72 10.57 15.88
C ASP A 2 -10.88 9.86 16.96
N ASP A 3 -10.93 8.54 17.01
CA ASP A 3 -10.09 7.77 17.94
C ASP A 3 -8.60 7.96 17.69
N CYS A 4 -8.19 8.00 16.41
CA CYS A 4 -6.79 8.27 16.05
C CYS A 4 -6.37 9.68 16.49
N VAL A 5 -7.24 10.68 16.27
CA VAL A 5 -6.97 12.06 16.71
C VAL A 5 -6.84 12.12 18.23
N ASN A 6 -7.75 11.50 18.97
CA ASN A 6 -7.73 11.49 20.43
C ASN A 6 -6.48 10.82 21.03
N LEU A 7 -5.93 9.81 20.33
CA LEU A 7 -4.70 9.14 20.75
C LEU A 7 -3.44 9.94 20.41
N MET A 8 -3.43 10.63 19.27
CA MET A 8 -2.26 11.39 18.79
C MET A 8 -2.16 12.77 19.43
N ALA A 9 -3.31 13.48 19.62
CA ALA A 9 -3.34 14.86 20.06
C ALA A 9 -2.55 15.15 21.36
N PRO A 10 -2.62 14.31 22.41
CA PRO A 10 -1.88 14.60 23.65
C PRO A 10 -0.36 14.66 23.47
N ALA A 11 0.20 13.91 22.53
CA ALA A 11 1.63 13.95 22.22
C ALA A 11 2.03 15.20 21.41
N LEU A 12 1.07 15.91 20.84
CA LEU A 12 1.27 17.04 19.93
C LEU A 12 0.86 18.39 20.53
N GLU A 13 0.53 18.47 21.82
CA GLU A 13 0.05 19.70 22.49
C GLU A 13 1.13 20.73 22.80
N HIS A 14 2.41 20.39 22.66
CA HIS A 14 3.50 21.31 22.98
C HIS A 14 4.02 22.05 21.72
N GLU A 15 4.73 23.15 21.94
CA GLU A 15 5.36 23.92 20.88
C GLU A 15 6.41 23.08 20.12
N ASN A 16 6.43 23.20 18.79
CA ASN A 16 7.32 22.49 17.89
C ASN A 16 7.15 20.96 17.89
N ALA A 17 6.02 20.45 18.33
CA ALA A 17 5.72 19.02 18.23
C ALA A 17 5.76 18.54 16.77
N ILE A 18 6.31 17.35 16.56
CA ILE A 18 6.48 16.75 15.23
C ILE A 18 5.74 15.41 15.19
N ALA A 19 4.77 15.31 14.29
CA ALA A 19 4.15 14.04 13.93
C ALA A 19 4.73 13.51 12.63
N VAL A 20 4.75 12.18 12.47
CA VAL A 20 5.00 11.52 11.20
C VAL A 20 3.79 10.66 10.85
N ASP A 21 3.26 10.85 9.65
CA ASP A 21 2.30 9.92 9.03
C ASP A 21 3.05 9.13 7.96
N CYS A 22 3.29 7.84 8.24
CA CYS A 22 4.06 6.96 7.37
C CYS A 22 3.21 6.34 6.24
N THR A 23 1.92 6.66 6.19
CA THR A 23 0.92 6.14 5.25
C THR A 23 -0.04 7.24 4.85
N LEU A 24 0.52 8.34 4.34
CA LEU A 24 -0.18 9.61 4.14
C LEU A 24 -1.47 9.49 3.32
N GLY A 25 -1.44 8.70 2.25
CA GLY A 25 -2.55 8.58 1.31
C GLY A 25 -3.03 9.95 0.84
N LEU A 26 -4.31 10.24 1.02
CA LEU A 26 -4.91 11.55 0.69
C LEU A 26 -4.90 12.53 1.89
N ALA A 27 -4.03 12.33 2.88
CA ALA A 27 -3.83 13.16 4.07
C ALA A 27 -5.07 13.33 4.99
N GLY A 28 -6.01 12.40 4.98
CA GLY A 28 -7.23 12.54 5.79
C GLY A 28 -6.96 12.60 7.29
N HIS A 29 -6.13 11.68 7.81
CA HIS A 29 -5.69 11.64 9.21
C HIS A 29 -4.77 12.82 9.54
N SER A 30 -3.79 13.08 8.69
CA SER A 30 -2.81 14.16 8.85
C SER A 30 -3.44 15.54 8.99
N ILE A 31 -4.45 15.85 8.17
CA ILE A 31 -5.23 17.09 8.28
C ILE A 31 -5.94 17.19 9.63
N ALA A 32 -6.55 16.09 10.09
CA ALA A 32 -7.24 16.07 11.37
C ALA A 32 -6.26 16.26 12.55
N PHE A 33 -5.07 15.65 12.50
CA PHE A 33 -4.01 15.84 13.51
C PHE A 33 -3.54 17.29 13.56
N LEU A 34 -3.24 17.91 12.42
CA LEU A 34 -2.80 19.30 12.35
C LEU A 34 -3.89 20.30 12.78
N LYS A 35 -5.16 19.99 12.57
CA LYS A 35 -6.28 20.81 13.06
C LYS A 35 -6.46 20.68 14.57
N ALA A 36 -6.26 19.47 15.13
CA ALA A 36 -6.35 19.24 16.57
C ALA A 36 -5.14 19.81 17.33
N ALA A 37 -3.96 19.88 16.69
CA ALA A 37 -2.71 20.37 17.29
C ALA A 37 -2.15 21.56 16.46
N PRO A 38 -2.60 22.82 16.71
CA PRO A 38 -2.24 23.97 15.90
C PRO A 38 -0.74 24.34 15.91
N GLN A 39 0.02 23.90 16.91
CA GLN A 39 1.45 24.16 17.05
C GLN A 39 2.32 23.05 16.41
N ALA A 40 1.73 21.93 16.07
CA ALA A 40 2.46 20.79 15.53
C ALA A 40 2.81 20.97 14.04
N ARG A 41 3.90 20.32 13.64
CA ARG A 41 4.30 20.08 12.25
C ARG A 41 4.11 18.60 11.93
N LEU A 42 3.96 18.26 10.64
CA LEU A 42 3.76 16.90 10.21
C LEU A 42 4.64 16.58 9.00
N ILE A 43 5.34 15.46 9.08
CA ILE A 43 6.01 14.83 7.95
C ILE A 43 5.06 13.75 7.42
N GLY A 44 4.66 13.86 6.16
CA GLY A 44 3.81 12.89 5.51
C GLY A 44 4.61 12.07 4.51
N ILE A 45 4.71 10.76 4.76
CA ILE A 45 5.44 9.82 3.91
C ILE A 45 4.43 9.00 3.12
N ASP A 46 4.64 8.91 1.81
CA ASP A 46 3.96 7.94 0.97
C ASP A 46 4.89 7.46 -0.14
N ARG A 47 4.79 6.19 -0.48
CA ARG A 47 5.50 5.59 -1.61
C ARG A 47 4.80 5.82 -2.96
N ASP A 48 3.56 6.28 -2.93
CA ASP A 48 2.75 6.62 -4.09
C ASP A 48 2.88 8.13 -4.38
N SER A 49 3.63 8.46 -5.42
CA SER A 49 3.88 9.86 -5.80
C SER A 49 2.61 10.61 -6.22
N GLU A 50 1.61 9.92 -6.76
CA GLU A 50 0.32 10.50 -7.13
C GLU A 50 -0.50 10.85 -5.88
N ALA A 51 -0.61 9.92 -4.93
CA ALA A 51 -1.24 10.18 -3.64
C ALA A 51 -0.58 11.35 -2.91
N LEU A 52 0.76 11.41 -2.94
CA LEU A 52 1.53 12.49 -2.32
C LEU A 52 1.23 13.86 -2.96
N GLY A 53 1.11 13.91 -4.29
CA GLY A 53 0.72 15.13 -5.01
C GLY A 53 -0.66 15.62 -4.59
N LEU A 54 -1.66 14.73 -4.61
CA LEU A 54 -3.04 15.04 -4.20
C LEU A 54 -3.14 15.44 -2.72
N ALA A 55 -2.35 14.80 -1.85
CA ALA A 55 -2.27 15.17 -0.43
C ALA A 55 -1.70 16.57 -0.25
N THR A 56 -0.66 16.93 -1.00
CA THR A 56 -0.04 18.26 -0.94
C THR A 56 -1.02 19.35 -1.36
N GLU A 57 -1.71 19.18 -2.49
CA GLU A 57 -2.76 20.10 -2.93
C GLU A 57 -3.89 20.24 -1.90
N ARG A 58 -4.22 19.16 -1.22
CA ARG A 58 -5.24 19.15 -0.18
C ARG A 58 -4.78 19.92 1.06
N MET A 59 -3.52 19.76 1.49
CA MET A 59 -2.92 20.51 2.58
C MET A 59 -2.89 22.02 2.30
N GLU A 60 -2.60 22.42 1.05
CA GLU A 60 -2.66 23.82 0.61
C GLU A 60 -4.07 24.39 0.72
N ARG A 61 -5.08 23.65 0.22
CA ARG A 61 -6.50 24.07 0.30
C ARG A 61 -7.01 24.22 1.73
N GLU A 62 -6.48 23.42 2.64
CA GLU A 62 -6.81 23.47 4.08
C GLU A 62 -6.02 24.54 4.84
N GLY A 63 -5.07 25.23 4.19
CA GLY A 63 -4.22 26.24 4.82
C GLY A 63 -3.18 25.65 5.79
N LEU A 64 -2.72 24.43 5.53
CA LEU A 64 -1.83 23.67 6.41
C LEU A 64 -0.43 23.45 5.80
N ALA A 65 -0.17 23.98 4.59
CA ALA A 65 1.06 23.75 3.84
C ALA A 65 2.32 24.15 4.62
N ASP A 66 2.29 25.25 5.38
CA ASP A 66 3.44 25.75 6.15
C ASP A 66 3.86 24.81 7.29
N ARG A 67 3.00 23.87 7.66
CA ARG A 67 3.21 22.91 8.75
C ARG A 67 3.33 21.47 8.26
N PHE A 68 3.40 21.28 6.95
CA PHE A 68 3.43 19.98 6.31
C PHE A 68 4.68 19.80 5.45
N ILE A 69 5.33 18.66 5.57
CA ILE A 69 6.51 18.25 4.80
C ILE A 69 6.16 16.94 4.07
N PRO A 70 5.86 16.97 2.77
CA PRO A 70 5.65 15.76 1.99
C PRO A 70 6.98 15.08 1.65
N VAL A 71 7.05 13.76 1.79
CA VAL A 71 8.24 12.97 1.47
C VAL A 71 7.85 11.72 0.69
N HIS A 72 8.40 11.58 -0.52
CA HIS A 72 8.23 10.38 -1.34
C HIS A 72 9.22 9.30 -0.87
N ALA A 73 8.75 8.39 -0.02
CA ALA A 73 9.53 7.28 0.53
C ALA A 73 8.61 6.15 0.98
N ALA A 74 9.17 4.97 1.24
CA ALA A 74 8.46 3.90 1.92
C ALA A 74 8.59 4.07 3.45
N PHE A 75 7.63 3.56 4.22
CA PHE A 75 7.61 3.71 5.69
C PHE A 75 8.82 3.09 6.40
N ASP A 76 9.46 2.09 5.80
CA ASP A 76 10.69 1.45 6.30
C ASP A 76 11.94 2.32 6.12
N GLN A 77 11.82 3.44 5.40
CA GLN A 77 12.88 4.44 5.22
C GLN A 77 12.75 5.62 6.23
N LEU A 78 11.90 5.48 7.26
CA LEU A 78 11.63 6.55 8.22
C LEU A 78 12.91 7.13 8.83
N ASP A 79 13.86 6.29 9.20
CA ASP A 79 15.15 6.75 9.80
C ASP A 79 15.91 7.65 8.84
N GLN A 80 15.97 7.30 7.56
CA GLN A 80 16.62 8.11 6.53
C GLN A 80 15.87 9.42 6.29
N VAL A 81 14.52 9.37 6.25
CA VAL A 81 13.69 10.56 6.08
C VAL A 81 13.94 11.57 7.23
N LEU A 82 14.02 11.11 8.46
CA LEU A 82 14.29 11.97 9.61
C LEU A 82 15.71 12.55 9.57
N ALA A 83 16.69 11.73 9.20
CA ALA A 83 18.08 12.18 9.06
C ALA A 83 18.23 13.26 7.97
N ASP A 84 17.57 13.09 6.82
CA ASP A 84 17.59 14.06 5.71
C ASP A 84 16.93 15.42 6.08
N GLN A 85 16.07 15.44 7.11
CA GLN A 85 15.42 16.64 7.64
C GLN A 85 16.11 17.21 8.89
N ASP A 86 17.27 16.66 9.30
CA ASP A 86 17.97 17.01 10.54
C ASP A 86 17.08 16.87 11.80
N ILE A 87 16.20 15.87 11.83
CA ILE A 87 15.26 15.60 12.91
C ILE A 87 15.72 14.39 13.71
N GLU A 88 16.11 14.59 14.97
CA GLU A 88 16.56 13.53 15.88
C GLU A 88 15.41 12.82 16.60
N ARG A 89 14.29 13.50 16.79
CA ARG A 89 13.15 12.99 17.58
C ARG A 89 11.83 13.47 17.00
N VAL A 90 10.83 12.61 17.08
CA VAL A 90 9.42 12.92 16.79
C VAL A 90 8.55 12.57 17.99
N ASP A 91 7.41 13.23 18.12
CA ASP A 91 6.51 13.08 19.27
C ASP A 91 5.46 12.04 19.03
N ALA A 92 5.10 11.81 17.77
CA ALA A 92 4.14 10.79 17.39
C ALA A 92 4.42 10.22 15.99
N VAL A 93 4.17 8.92 15.82
CA VAL A 93 4.22 8.23 14.53
C VAL A 93 2.89 7.56 14.30
N PHE A 94 2.32 7.77 13.12
CA PHE A 94 1.07 7.15 12.68
C PHE A 94 1.32 6.24 11.48
N MET A 95 0.72 5.04 11.50
CA MET A 95 0.76 4.08 10.39
C MET A 95 -0.61 3.42 10.24
N ASP A 96 -1.28 3.66 9.12
CA ASP A 96 -2.50 2.97 8.70
C ASP A 96 -2.16 2.02 7.55
N LEU A 97 -1.67 0.82 7.93
CA LEU A 97 -1.11 -0.13 6.97
C LEU A 97 -2.20 -0.79 6.13
N GLY A 98 -2.17 -0.55 4.84
CA GLY A 98 -3.17 -1.14 3.93
C GLY A 98 -3.11 -0.57 2.52
N LEU A 99 -4.27 -0.52 1.87
CA LEU A 99 -4.51 0.16 0.60
C LEU A 99 -5.25 1.46 0.86
N SER A 100 -4.86 2.52 0.18
CA SER A 100 -5.65 3.75 0.16
C SER A 100 -6.90 3.57 -0.70
N SER A 101 -7.94 4.38 -0.41
CA SER A 101 -9.15 4.41 -1.26
C SER A 101 -8.82 4.77 -2.71
N LEU A 102 -7.87 5.67 -2.93
CA LEU A 102 -7.40 6.04 -4.27
C LEU A 102 -6.94 4.81 -5.06
N GLN A 103 -6.10 3.96 -4.46
CA GLN A 103 -5.57 2.75 -5.11
C GLN A 103 -6.67 1.73 -5.43
N ILE A 104 -7.73 1.67 -4.62
CA ILE A 104 -8.87 0.77 -4.87
C ILE A 104 -9.76 1.32 -6.00
N ASP A 105 -9.96 2.63 -6.04
CA ASP A 105 -10.85 3.30 -6.99
C ASP A 105 -10.21 3.42 -8.40
N GLU A 106 -8.88 3.46 -8.48
CA GLU A 106 -8.14 3.44 -9.74
C GLU A 106 -8.05 2.03 -10.31
N THR A 107 -9.06 1.65 -11.10
CA THR A 107 -9.19 0.31 -11.68
C THR A 107 -7.98 -0.10 -12.52
N ASP A 108 -7.35 0.84 -13.23
CA ASP A 108 -6.25 0.56 -14.16
C ASP A 108 -4.93 0.15 -13.47
N ARG A 109 -4.80 0.38 -12.16
CA ARG A 109 -3.63 -0.03 -11.38
C ARG A 109 -3.65 -1.51 -10.94
N GLY A 110 -4.77 -2.21 -11.16
CA GLY A 110 -4.88 -3.64 -10.91
C GLY A 110 -4.99 -4.07 -9.44
N PHE A 111 -5.24 -3.15 -8.50
CA PHE A 111 -5.43 -3.48 -7.08
C PHE A 111 -6.78 -4.15 -6.78
N SER A 112 -7.76 -3.96 -7.68
CA SER A 112 -9.08 -4.56 -7.54
C SER A 112 -9.18 -5.86 -8.34
N TYR A 113 -9.61 -6.91 -7.66
CA TYR A 113 -9.97 -8.18 -8.31
C TYR A 113 -11.43 -8.21 -8.81
N SER A 114 -12.20 -7.13 -8.61
CA SER A 114 -13.60 -7.02 -9.04
C SER A 114 -13.74 -6.62 -10.50
N HIS A 115 -12.72 -6.01 -11.09
CA HIS A 115 -12.69 -5.56 -12.47
C HIS A 115 -11.47 -6.15 -13.16
N ASP A 116 -11.59 -6.40 -14.47
CA ASP A 116 -10.45 -6.81 -15.27
C ASP A 116 -9.55 -5.59 -15.53
N ALA A 117 -8.29 -5.72 -15.19
CA ALA A 117 -7.30 -4.65 -15.26
C ALA A 117 -5.90 -5.23 -15.54
N PRO A 118 -4.94 -4.43 -16.01
CA PRO A 118 -3.55 -4.87 -16.10
C PRO A 118 -3.02 -5.35 -14.75
N LEU A 119 -2.19 -6.39 -14.75
CA LEU A 119 -1.51 -6.92 -13.56
C LEU A 119 -0.29 -6.05 -13.20
N ASP A 120 -0.51 -4.77 -12.95
CA ASP A 120 0.54 -3.85 -12.49
C ASP A 120 0.80 -4.01 -10.99
N MET A 121 -0.12 -3.57 -10.16
CA MET A 121 -0.14 -3.64 -8.69
C MET A 121 1.02 -2.92 -7.98
N ARG A 122 1.79 -2.09 -8.67
CA ARG A 122 2.82 -1.26 -8.03
C ARG A 122 2.18 -0.13 -7.24
N MET A 123 2.59 0.03 -6.01
CA MET A 123 2.25 1.24 -5.24
C MET A 123 3.09 2.44 -5.70
N ASP A 124 4.37 2.20 -5.99
CA ASP A 124 5.30 3.16 -6.59
C ASP A 124 5.51 2.81 -8.06
N VAL A 125 4.92 3.59 -8.96
CA VAL A 125 4.97 3.36 -10.41
C VAL A 125 6.38 3.56 -11.00
N SER A 126 7.30 4.19 -10.27
CA SER A 126 8.70 4.33 -10.68
C SER A 126 9.48 3.01 -10.58
N GLN A 127 9.00 2.06 -9.78
CA GLN A 127 9.60 0.74 -9.62
C GLN A 127 9.36 -0.13 -10.86
N PRO A 128 10.36 -0.92 -11.32
CA PRO A 128 10.22 -1.71 -12.55
C PRO A 128 9.45 -3.03 -12.36
N LEU A 129 9.18 -3.46 -11.12
CA LEU A 129 8.65 -4.78 -10.80
C LEU A 129 7.12 -4.73 -10.69
N THR A 130 6.43 -5.18 -11.74
CA THR A 130 4.97 -5.35 -11.77
C THR A 130 4.56 -6.75 -11.32
N ALA A 131 3.29 -6.94 -10.92
CA ALA A 131 2.75 -8.26 -10.66
C ALA A 131 2.83 -9.18 -11.88
N GLU A 132 2.58 -8.66 -13.09
CA GLU A 132 2.80 -9.39 -14.35
C GLU A 132 4.22 -9.93 -14.44
N ARG A 133 5.24 -9.09 -14.18
CA ARG A 133 6.64 -9.49 -14.26
C ARG A 133 7.01 -10.54 -13.21
N ILE A 134 6.47 -10.44 -12.00
CA ILE A 134 6.65 -11.47 -10.95
C ILE A 134 6.11 -12.81 -11.45
N LEU A 135 4.88 -12.85 -11.97
CA LEU A 135 4.28 -14.09 -12.48
C LEU A 135 5.03 -14.65 -13.69
N ALA A 136 5.58 -13.79 -14.55
CA ALA A 136 6.32 -14.18 -15.73
C ALA A 136 7.72 -14.75 -15.42
N THR A 137 8.43 -14.22 -14.40
CA THR A 137 9.86 -14.48 -14.22
C THR A 137 10.22 -15.31 -12.98
N TYR A 138 9.44 -15.21 -11.90
CA TYR A 138 9.75 -15.94 -10.66
C TYR A 138 9.56 -17.45 -10.84
N ASP A 139 10.42 -18.23 -10.20
CA ASP A 139 10.26 -19.68 -10.20
C ASP A 139 9.14 -20.13 -9.24
N ALA A 140 8.82 -21.44 -9.27
CA ALA A 140 7.74 -21.97 -8.46
C ALA A 140 8.04 -21.86 -6.95
N ALA A 141 9.31 -21.92 -6.52
CA ALA A 141 9.67 -21.84 -5.11
C ALA A 141 9.54 -20.39 -4.60
N GLU A 142 9.95 -19.42 -5.39
CA GLU A 142 9.79 -18.00 -5.11
C GLU A 142 8.31 -17.61 -5.01
N LEU A 143 7.48 -18.03 -5.98
CA LEU A 143 6.03 -17.81 -5.95
C LEU A 143 5.37 -18.45 -4.72
N VAL A 144 5.76 -19.68 -4.36
CA VAL A 144 5.28 -20.32 -3.12
C VAL A 144 5.65 -19.52 -1.89
N ARG A 145 6.89 -19.02 -1.82
CA ARG A 145 7.36 -18.22 -0.70
C ARG A 145 6.50 -16.98 -0.51
N ILE A 146 6.37 -16.14 -1.55
CA ILE A 146 5.60 -14.89 -1.45
C ILE A 146 4.12 -15.15 -1.16
N PHE A 147 3.49 -16.11 -1.81
CA PHE A 147 2.07 -16.43 -1.56
C PHE A 147 1.83 -16.96 -0.14
N LYS A 148 2.81 -17.68 0.43
CA LYS A 148 2.71 -18.20 1.78
C LYS A 148 3.04 -17.15 2.84
N GLU A 149 4.13 -16.40 2.68
CA GLU A 149 4.63 -15.45 3.68
C GLU A 149 3.80 -14.17 3.71
N TYR A 150 3.46 -13.62 2.54
CA TYR A 150 2.76 -12.33 2.45
C TYR A 150 1.24 -12.46 2.25
N GLY A 151 0.80 -13.57 1.67
CA GLY A 151 -0.62 -13.80 1.42
C GLY A 151 -1.27 -14.80 2.37
N GLU A 152 -0.48 -15.54 3.17
CA GLU A 152 -0.96 -16.65 4.00
C GLU A 152 -1.80 -17.68 3.18
N GLU A 153 -1.46 -17.85 1.88
CA GLU A 153 -2.22 -18.67 0.96
C GLU A 153 -1.94 -20.17 1.19
N ARG A 154 -2.96 -20.91 1.56
CA ARG A 154 -2.85 -22.35 1.88
C ARG A 154 -2.54 -23.21 0.64
N PHE A 155 -3.03 -22.80 -0.53
CA PHE A 155 -2.84 -23.48 -1.82
C PHE A 155 -1.67 -22.91 -2.62
N SER A 156 -0.75 -22.18 -1.96
CA SER A 156 0.41 -21.51 -2.57
C SER A 156 1.19 -22.42 -3.53
N ARG A 157 1.43 -23.69 -3.15
CA ARG A 157 2.15 -24.66 -3.99
C ARG A 157 1.41 -25.02 -5.26
N GLN A 158 0.09 -25.25 -5.17
CA GLN A 158 -0.75 -25.62 -6.30
C GLN A 158 -0.87 -24.45 -7.27
N ILE A 159 -1.11 -23.24 -6.75
CA ILE A 159 -1.24 -22.01 -7.52
C ILE A 159 0.08 -21.69 -8.24
N ALA A 160 1.21 -21.70 -7.53
CA ALA A 160 2.52 -21.43 -8.12
C ALA A 160 2.88 -22.41 -9.25
N ARG A 161 2.64 -23.70 -9.04
CA ARG A 161 2.85 -24.72 -10.09
C ARG A 161 1.96 -24.49 -11.31
N ALA A 162 0.70 -24.14 -11.08
CA ALA A 162 -0.24 -23.87 -12.19
C ALA A 162 0.16 -22.61 -12.98
N ILE A 163 0.64 -21.56 -12.32
CA ILE A 163 1.18 -20.37 -12.99
C ILE A 163 2.37 -20.74 -13.86
N VAL A 164 3.40 -21.38 -13.31
CA VAL A 164 4.60 -21.76 -14.05
C VAL A 164 4.30 -22.69 -15.23
N ALA A 165 3.35 -23.63 -15.06
CA ALA A 165 2.97 -24.53 -16.13
C ALA A 165 2.21 -23.87 -17.32
N ARG A 166 1.56 -22.73 -17.07
CA ARG A 166 0.72 -22.06 -18.09
C ARG A 166 1.34 -20.84 -18.72
N ARG A 167 2.16 -20.08 -17.98
CA ARG A 167 2.65 -18.74 -18.37
C ARG A 167 3.36 -18.69 -19.73
N ASP A 168 4.03 -19.76 -20.13
CA ASP A 168 4.75 -19.81 -21.41
C ASP A 168 3.80 -19.92 -22.63
N LYS A 169 2.57 -20.41 -22.39
CA LYS A 169 1.53 -20.57 -23.43
C LYS A 169 0.49 -19.48 -23.36
N GLU A 170 0.16 -19.05 -22.14
CA GLU A 170 -0.84 -18.04 -21.82
C GLU A 170 -0.28 -17.12 -20.73
N PRO A 171 0.42 -16.03 -21.12
CA PRO A 171 0.94 -15.07 -20.17
C PRO A 171 -0.16 -14.44 -19.30
N PHE A 172 0.15 -14.19 -18.04
CA PHE A 172 -0.77 -13.53 -17.10
C PHE A 172 -0.55 -12.01 -17.18
N THR A 173 -1.37 -11.31 -17.93
CA THR A 173 -1.28 -9.87 -18.14
C THR A 173 -2.43 -9.12 -17.48
N THR A 174 -3.52 -9.81 -17.09
CA THR A 174 -4.69 -9.19 -16.47
C THR A 174 -5.12 -9.87 -15.17
N THR A 175 -5.81 -9.10 -14.33
CA THR A 175 -6.36 -9.57 -13.05
C THR A 175 -7.36 -10.72 -13.25
N ALA A 176 -8.17 -10.68 -14.30
CA ALA A 176 -9.14 -11.73 -14.59
C ALA A 176 -8.49 -13.08 -14.93
N GLN A 177 -7.33 -13.08 -15.62
CA GLN A 177 -6.59 -14.31 -15.91
C GLN A 177 -6.09 -14.97 -14.63
N LEU A 178 -5.51 -14.18 -13.70
CA LEU A 178 -5.05 -14.69 -12.42
C LEU A 178 -6.22 -15.18 -11.56
N ASN A 179 -7.31 -14.43 -11.50
CA ASN A 179 -8.53 -14.85 -10.79
C ASN A 179 -9.03 -16.21 -11.27
N ARG A 180 -9.16 -16.40 -12.58
CA ARG A 180 -9.62 -17.68 -13.17
C ARG A 180 -8.72 -18.83 -12.79
N LEU A 181 -7.39 -18.65 -12.88
CA LEU A 181 -6.45 -19.70 -12.48
C LEU A 181 -6.64 -20.08 -11.00
N VAL A 182 -6.74 -19.11 -10.10
CA VAL A 182 -6.93 -19.38 -8.68
C VAL A 182 -8.26 -20.07 -8.42
N ASP A 183 -9.32 -19.67 -9.10
CA ASP A 183 -10.64 -20.32 -9.04
C ASP A 183 -10.59 -21.80 -9.49
N GLU A 184 -9.83 -22.10 -10.51
CA GLU A 184 -9.67 -23.48 -10.99
C GLU A 184 -8.87 -24.36 -10.02
N VAL A 185 -7.86 -23.77 -9.37
CA VAL A 185 -6.90 -24.49 -8.50
C VAL A 185 -7.43 -24.69 -7.09
N VAL A 186 -8.14 -23.68 -6.53
CA VAL A 186 -8.65 -23.76 -5.15
C VAL A 186 -9.97 -24.52 -5.10
N PRO A 187 -10.04 -25.68 -4.39
CA PRO A 187 -11.26 -26.46 -4.32
C PRO A 187 -12.41 -25.67 -3.67
N GLN A 188 -13.63 -25.82 -4.20
CA GLN A 188 -14.81 -25.10 -3.70
C GLN A 188 -15.03 -25.24 -2.19
N ALA A 189 -14.79 -26.43 -1.63
CA ALA A 189 -14.96 -26.69 -0.21
C ALA A 189 -14.00 -25.90 0.69
N HIS A 190 -12.95 -25.30 0.14
CA HIS A 190 -11.90 -24.56 0.87
C HIS A 190 -11.87 -23.07 0.50
N ARG A 191 -12.81 -22.61 -0.31
CA ARG A 191 -12.88 -21.19 -0.68
C ARG A 191 -13.35 -20.36 0.51
N PRO A 192 -12.66 -19.24 0.81
CA PRO A 192 -13.12 -18.31 1.83
C PRO A 192 -14.44 -17.64 1.39
N ALA A 193 -15.15 -17.05 2.35
CA ALA A 193 -16.22 -16.12 2.01
C ALA A 193 -15.61 -14.92 1.25
N GLY A 194 -15.96 -14.76 -0.03
CA GLY A 194 -15.41 -13.75 -0.93
C GLY A 194 -14.52 -14.32 -2.02
N ASN A 195 -13.70 -13.47 -2.64
CA ASN A 195 -12.85 -13.87 -3.76
C ASN A 195 -11.69 -14.76 -3.28
N PRO A 196 -11.52 -15.99 -3.78
CA PRO A 196 -10.45 -16.90 -3.38
C PRO A 196 -9.06 -16.40 -3.75
N ALA A 197 -8.92 -15.51 -4.75
CA ALA A 197 -7.64 -14.94 -5.13
C ALA A 197 -7.17 -13.77 -4.23
N LYS A 198 -8.00 -13.30 -3.29
CA LYS A 198 -7.68 -12.16 -2.42
C LYS A 198 -6.27 -12.26 -1.79
N ARG A 199 -5.90 -13.43 -1.30
CA ARG A 199 -4.60 -13.68 -0.66
C ARG A 199 -3.44 -13.65 -1.64
N VAL A 200 -3.66 -14.14 -2.86
CA VAL A 200 -2.65 -14.10 -3.94
C VAL A 200 -2.40 -12.66 -4.38
N PHE A 201 -3.46 -11.86 -4.57
CA PHE A 201 -3.34 -10.43 -4.86
C PHE A 201 -2.67 -9.67 -3.72
N GLN A 202 -3.01 -9.98 -2.46
CA GLN A 202 -2.34 -9.39 -1.30
C GLN A 202 -0.83 -9.67 -1.34
N ALA A 203 -0.41 -10.89 -1.63
CA ALA A 203 1.01 -11.25 -1.69
C ALA A 203 1.78 -10.56 -2.81
N LEU A 204 1.14 -10.27 -3.95
CA LEU A 204 1.78 -9.63 -5.09
C LEU A 204 1.97 -8.11 -4.91
N ARG A 205 1.19 -7.47 -4.03
CA ARG A 205 1.28 -6.01 -3.81
C ARG A 205 2.30 -5.60 -2.73
N ILE A 206 2.77 -6.53 -1.90
CA ILE A 206 3.79 -6.31 -0.89
C ILE A 206 5.17 -6.38 -1.53
#